data_14c6b136af7f69f528944709bad94396
#
_entry.id   14c6b136af7f69f528944709bad94396
#
_cell.length_a   1.000
_cell.length_b   1.000
_cell.length_c   1.000
_cell.angle_alpha   90.00
_cell.angle_beta   90.00
_cell.angle_gamma   90.00
#
_symmetry.space_group_name_H-M   'P 1'
#
loop_
_entity.id
_entity.type
_entity.pdbx_description
1 polymer ?
#
loop_
_entity_poly.entity_id
_entity_poly.type
_entity_poly.pdbx_seq_one_letter_code
_entity_poly.pdbx_strand_id
1 'polypeptide(L)'
;MTEVYLVKYRLKPGTGKKEWLDWSEELKSREEEVVATLKQEGVHLEACFLSEDEQAVYYFLEVEDLKKAYEIFEKSTIPVDREHERVKASAFESKVDLKKLFVFHNPNFS
;
A
#
# COMPACT_ATOMS: atom_id res chain seq x y z
N MET A 1 8.91 16.90 6.79
CA MET A 1 7.46 16.68 7.04
C MET A 1 6.96 15.60 6.10
N THR A 2 6.09 14.71 6.59
CA THR A 2 5.57 13.60 5.79
C THR A 2 4.23 13.94 5.17
N GLU A 3 3.89 13.22 4.11
CA GLU A 3 2.57 13.24 3.50
C GLU A 3 1.82 11.97 3.93
N VAL A 4 0.51 12.07 4.11
CA VAL A 4 -0.32 10.90 4.32
C VAL A 4 -1.22 10.70 3.11
N TYR A 5 -1.41 9.44 2.75
CA TYR A 5 -2.16 9.08 1.56
C TYR A 5 -3.03 7.86 1.86
N LEU A 6 -4.31 7.94 1.50
CA LEU A 6 -5.24 6.83 1.65
C LEU A 6 -5.95 6.62 0.33
N VAL A 7 -6.01 5.37 -0.09
CA VAL A 7 -6.70 5.00 -1.32
C VAL A 7 -7.53 3.76 -1.09
N LYS A 8 -8.67 3.68 -1.76
CA LYS A 8 -9.52 2.50 -1.74
C LYS A 8 -9.33 1.73 -3.05
N TYR A 9 -9.10 0.42 -2.93
CA TYR A 9 -9.10 -0.46 -4.10
C TYR A 9 -10.26 -1.44 -3.98
N ARG A 10 -11.10 -1.51 -5.03
CA ARG A 10 -12.14 -2.53 -5.09
C ARG A 10 -11.51 -3.84 -5.53
N LEU A 11 -11.85 -4.91 -4.83
CA LEU A 11 -11.36 -6.25 -5.16
C LEU A 11 -12.18 -6.81 -6.33
N LYS A 12 -11.51 -7.57 -7.20
CA LYS A 12 -12.22 -8.24 -8.28
C LYS A 12 -13.21 -9.26 -7.70
N PRO A 13 -14.47 -9.27 -8.17
CA PRO A 13 -15.44 -10.23 -7.68
C PRO A 13 -14.96 -11.67 -7.87
N GLY A 14 -15.19 -12.48 -6.89
CA GLY A 14 -14.88 -13.91 -6.92
C GLY A 14 -13.45 -14.27 -6.58
N THR A 15 -12.44 -13.59 -7.12
CA THR A 15 -11.04 -14.00 -7.00
C THR A 15 -10.16 -13.03 -6.23
N GLY A 16 -10.48 -11.74 -6.30
CA GLY A 16 -9.59 -10.70 -5.77
C GLY A 16 -9.35 -10.78 -4.27
N LYS A 17 -10.39 -11.09 -3.50
CA LYS A 17 -10.28 -11.17 -2.04
C LYS A 17 -9.28 -12.25 -1.63
N LYS A 18 -9.45 -13.47 -2.15
CA LYS A 18 -8.57 -14.58 -1.78
C LYS A 18 -7.13 -14.28 -2.18
N GLU A 19 -6.94 -13.78 -3.39
CA GLU A 19 -5.62 -13.47 -3.89
C GLU A 19 -4.93 -12.41 -3.03
N TRP A 20 -5.65 -11.36 -2.65
CA TRP A 20 -5.08 -10.30 -1.83
C TRP A 20 -4.80 -10.74 -0.39
N LEU A 21 -5.68 -11.56 0.19
CA LEU A 21 -5.45 -12.11 1.53
C LEU A 21 -4.25 -13.06 1.54
N ASP A 22 -4.10 -13.90 0.53
CA ASP A 22 -2.95 -14.79 0.42
C ASP A 22 -1.66 -13.99 0.26
N TRP A 23 -1.68 -12.93 -0.56
CA TRP A 23 -0.53 -12.04 -0.73
C TRP A 23 -0.20 -11.31 0.57
N SER A 24 -1.21 -10.88 1.31
CA SER A 24 -1.00 -10.21 2.60
C SER A 24 -0.26 -11.11 3.59
N GLU A 25 -0.58 -12.41 3.61
CA GLU A 25 0.13 -13.37 4.45
C GLU A 25 1.55 -13.58 3.96
N GLU A 26 1.75 -13.62 2.64
CA GLU A 26 3.08 -13.71 2.05
C GLU A 26 3.94 -12.50 2.45
N LEU A 27 3.39 -11.29 2.39
CA LEU A 27 4.10 -10.07 2.78
C LEU A 27 4.57 -10.15 4.24
N LYS A 28 3.73 -10.66 5.14
CA LYS A 28 4.11 -10.81 6.54
C LYS A 28 5.30 -11.75 6.71
N SER A 29 5.38 -12.79 5.89
CA SER A 29 6.49 -13.75 5.94
C SER A 29 7.78 -13.18 5.35
N ARG A 30 7.69 -12.05 4.64
CA ARG A 30 8.81 -11.40 3.97
C ARG A 30 9.06 -10.00 4.53
N GLU A 31 8.83 -9.81 5.81
CA GLU A 31 8.88 -8.50 6.45
C GLU A 31 10.20 -7.77 6.23
N GLU A 32 11.34 -8.45 6.31
CA GLU A 32 12.64 -7.81 6.11
C GLU A 32 12.78 -7.24 4.70
N GLU A 33 12.30 -7.96 3.71
CA GLU A 33 12.32 -7.50 2.32
C GLU A 33 11.39 -6.31 2.13
N VAL A 34 10.20 -6.37 2.74
CA VAL A 34 9.23 -5.27 2.69
C VAL A 34 9.83 -4.01 3.34
N VAL A 35 10.41 -4.15 4.52
CA VAL A 35 11.01 -3.00 5.21
C VAL A 35 12.14 -2.40 4.38
N ALA A 36 12.93 -3.22 3.69
CA ALA A 36 14.00 -2.72 2.83
C ALA A 36 13.46 -1.84 1.70
N THR A 37 12.35 -2.23 1.08
CA THR A 37 11.75 -1.42 0.02
C THR A 37 11.11 -0.14 0.58
N LEU A 38 10.50 -0.19 1.76
CA LEU A 38 9.96 1.03 2.40
C LEU A 38 11.06 2.05 2.67
N LYS A 39 12.22 1.57 3.15
CA LYS A 39 13.38 2.46 3.37
C LYS A 39 13.85 3.09 2.08
N GLN A 40 13.91 2.32 1.02
CA GLN A 40 14.33 2.81 -0.29
C GLN A 40 13.41 3.91 -0.80
N GLU A 41 12.11 3.79 -0.55
CA GLU A 41 11.08 4.71 -1.05
C GLU A 41 10.83 5.90 -0.13
N GLY A 42 11.39 5.91 1.07
CA GLY A 42 11.09 6.96 2.05
C GLY A 42 9.69 6.83 2.65
N VAL A 43 9.15 5.62 2.69
CA VAL A 43 7.84 5.32 3.29
C VAL A 43 8.06 5.01 4.77
N HIS A 44 7.38 5.77 5.63
CA HIS A 44 7.48 5.61 7.07
C HIS A 44 6.52 4.57 7.61
N LEU A 45 5.33 4.49 7.02
CA LEU A 45 4.29 3.55 7.44
C LEU A 45 3.47 3.15 6.24
N GLU A 46 3.22 1.85 6.13
CA GLU A 46 2.32 1.30 5.13
C GLU A 46 1.36 0.36 5.85
N ALA A 47 0.07 0.55 5.63
CA ALA A 47 -0.95 -0.28 6.25
C ALA A 47 -2.08 -0.55 5.26
N CYS A 48 -2.68 -1.72 5.36
CA CYS A 48 -3.78 -2.09 4.49
C CYS A 48 -4.89 -2.72 5.32
N PHE A 49 -6.11 -2.30 5.07
CA PHE A 49 -7.28 -2.72 5.82
C PHE A 49 -8.34 -3.28 4.89
N LEU A 50 -8.94 -4.39 5.28
CA LEU A 50 -10.07 -4.95 4.55
C LEU A 50 -11.35 -4.22 4.96
N SER A 51 -12.20 -3.85 4.00
CA SER A 51 -13.46 -3.20 4.30
C SER A 51 -14.42 -4.16 5.03
N GLU A 52 -15.42 -3.59 5.72
CA GLU A 52 -16.39 -4.38 6.49
C GLU A 52 -17.13 -5.41 5.61
N ASP A 53 -17.48 -5.01 4.38
CA ASP A 53 -18.16 -5.92 3.45
C ASP A 53 -17.20 -6.85 2.69
N GLU A 54 -15.90 -6.73 2.97
CA GLU A 54 -14.83 -7.55 2.39
C GLU A 54 -14.73 -7.45 0.85
N GLN A 55 -15.22 -6.36 0.28
CA GLN A 55 -15.18 -6.16 -1.18
C GLN A 55 -14.14 -5.13 -1.61
N ALA A 56 -13.46 -4.52 -0.65
CA ALA A 56 -12.45 -3.51 -0.93
C ALA A 56 -11.38 -3.52 0.14
N VAL A 57 -10.23 -2.92 -0.18
CA VAL A 57 -9.18 -2.65 0.80
C VAL A 57 -8.89 -1.16 0.83
N TYR A 58 -8.51 -0.67 2.00
CA TYR A 58 -8.05 0.70 2.19
C TYR A 58 -6.56 0.66 2.43
N TYR A 59 -5.81 1.36 1.60
CA TYR A 59 -4.36 1.33 1.62
C TYR A 59 -3.83 2.68 2.10
N PHE A 60 -3.11 2.68 3.22
CA PHE A 60 -2.60 3.88 3.87
C PHE A 60 -1.09 3.96 3.77
N LEU A 61 -0.58 5.14 3.43
CA LEU A 61 0.84 5.41 3.43
C LEU A 61 1.12 6.69 4.20
N GLU A 62 2.18 6.67 5.00
CA GLU A 62 2.84 7.88 5.47
C GLU A 62 4.21 7.90 4.82
N VAL A 63 4.53 8.94 4.07
CA VAL A 63 5.67 8.95 3.17
C VAL A 63 6.29 10.35 3.11
N GLU A 64 7.58 10.43 2.86
CA GLU A 64 8.25 11.73 2.77
C GLU A 64 7.88 12.48 1.51
N ASP A 65 7.84 11.80 0.36
CA ASP A 65 7.50 12.37 -0.94
C ASP A 65 6.81 11.29 -1.77
N LEU A 66 5.50 11.40 -1.92
CA LEU A 66 4.69 10.36 -2.56
C LEU A 66 5.08 10.16 -4.04
N LYS A 67 5.29 11.23 -4.77
CA LYS A 67 5.66 11.14 -6.18
C LYS A 67 6.99 10.44 -6.36
N LYS A 68 7.97 10.81 -5.54
CA LYS A 68 9.30 10.20 -5.57
C LYS A 68 9.22 8.73 -5.18
N ALA A 69 8.41 8.39 -4.17
CA ALA A 69 8.23 7.01 -3.74
C ALA A 69 7.70 6.14 -4.89
N TYR A 70 6.72 6.63 -5.63
CA TYR A 70 6.21 5.90 -6.80
C TYR A 70 7.25 5.72 -7.88
N GLU A 71 8.05 6.75 -8.16
CA GLU A 71 9.13 6.66 -9.16
C GLU A 71 10.15 5.60 -8.75
N ILE A 72 10.53 5.56 -7.48
CA ILE A 72 11.46 4.56 -6.96
C ILE A 72 10.85 3.16 -7.05
N PHE A 73 9.58 3.01 -6.66
CA PHE A 73 8.88 1.74 -6.73
C PHE A 73 8.83 1.19 -8.16
N GLU A 74 8.52 2.03 -9.13
CA GLU A 74 8.44 1.61 -10.53
C GLU A 74 9.77 1.08 -11.07
N LYS A 75 10.87 1.62 -10.58
CA LYS A 75 12.22 1.23 -11.00
C LYS A 75 12.85 0.16 -10.11
N SER A 76 12.18 -0.23 -9.05
CA SER A 76 12.73 -1.16 -8.07
C SER A 76 12.98 -2.53 -8.68
N THR A 77 14.13 -3.11 -8.33
CA THR A 77 14.48 -4.48 -8.70
C THR A 77 14.32 -5.45 -7.54
N ILE A 78 13.82 -4.96 -6.40
CA ILE A 78 13.54 -5.82 -5.24
C ILE A 78 12.37 -6.72 -5.61
N PRO A 79 12.51 -8.05 -5.50
CA PRO A 79 11.46 -8.97 -5.97
C PRO A 79 10.08 -8.71 -5.38
N VAL A 80 9.97 -8.36 -4.10
CA VAL A 80 8.67 -8.14 -3.48
C VAL A 80 7.92 -6.98 -4.17
N ASP A 81 8.62 -5.97 -4.65
CA ASP A 81 7.98 -4.84 -5.34
C ASP A 81 7.35 -5.26 -6.66
N ARG A 82 8.06 -6.10 -7.43
CA ARG A 82 7.53 -6.55 -8.72
C ARG A 82 6.37 -7.51 -8.53
N GLU A 83 6.45 -8.37 -7.52
CA GLU A 83 5.34 -9.27 -7.18
C GLU A 83 4.14 -8.50 -6.65
N HIS A 84 4.37 -7.48 -5.83
CA HIS A 84 3.31 -6.64 -5.28
C HIS A 84 2.52 -5.95 -6.40
N GLU A 85 3.21 -5.37 -7.36
CA GLU A 85 2.59 -4.73 -8.50
C GLU A 85 1.76 -5.73 -9.32
N ARG A 86 2.30 -6.93 -9.55
CA ARG A 86 1.59 -7.98 -10.27
C ARG A 86 0.32 -8.41 -9.56
N VAL A 87 0.40 -8.60 -8.24
CA VAL A 87 -0.76 -9.02 -7.45
C VAL A 87 -1.82 -7.92 -7.42
N LYS A 88 -1.41 -6.66 -7.27
CA LYS A 88 -2.35 -5.53 -7.34
C LYS A 88 -3.09 -5.51 -8.67
N ALA A 89 -2.38 -5.69 -9.77
CA ALA A 89 -3.00 -5.71 -11.10
C ALA A 89 -4.00 -6.86 -11.26
N SER A 90 -3.73 -7.99 -10.61
CA SER A 90 -4.59 -9.16 -10.69
C SER A 90 -5.78 -9.12 -9.73
N ALA A 91 -5.56 -8.66 -8.49
CA ALA A 91 -6.57 -8.72 -7.43
C ALA A 91 -7.52 -7.53 -7.43
N PHE A 92 -7.08 -6.35 -7.87
CA PHE A 92 -7.87 -5.12 -7.80
C PHE A 92 -8.61 -4.86 -9.09
N GLU A 93 -9.89 -4.51 -8.97
CA GLU A 93 -10.74 -4.15 -10.10
C GLU A 93 -10.58 -2.67 -10.45
N SER A 94 -10.56 -1.82 -9.44
CA SER A 94 -10.50 -0.37 -9.66
C SER A 94 -9.91 0.33 -8.45
N LYS A 95 -9.40 1.52 -8.70
CA LYS A 95 -8.87 2.42 -7.68
C LYS A 95 -9.88 3.55 -7.46
N VAL A 96 -10.19 3.85 -6.22
CA VAL A 96 -11.08 4.95 -5.86
C VAL A 96 -10.25 5.98 -5.11
N ASP A 97 -10.08 7.15 -5.70
CA ASP A 97 -9.36 8.25 -5.05
C ASP A 97 -10.22 8.86 -3.95
N LEU A 98 -9.62 9.06 -2.80
CA LEU A 98 -10.27 9.69 -1.66
C LEU A 98 -9.74 11.10 -1.50
N LYS A 99 -10.64 12.04 -1.23
CA LYS A 99 -10.26 13.42 -1.05
C LYS A 99 -9.82 13.63 0.41
N LYS A 100 -8.59 14.08 0.58
CA LYS A 100 -8.07 14.41 1.91
C LYS A 100 -8.79 15.66 2.41
N LEU A 101 -9.40 15.55 3.57
CA LEU A 101 -10.12 16.70 4.18
C LEU A 101 -9.20 17.47 5.12
N PHE A 102 -8.45 16.77 5.96
CA PHE A 102 -7.48 17.42 6.83
C PHE A 102 -6.46 16.41 7.33
N VAL A 103 -5.29 16.91 7.73
CA VAL A 103 -4.24 16.14 8.41
C VAL A 103 -3.69 17.00 9.53
N PHE A 104 -3.67 16.46 10.73
CA PHE A 104 -3.04 17.13 11.88
C PHE A 104 -1.92 16.26 12.41
N HIS A 105 -0.76 16.84 12.60
CA HIS A 105 0.37 16.17 13.23
C HIS A 105 0.54 16.71 14.65
N ASN A 106 0.70 15.79 15.61
CA ASN A 106 1.06 16.17 16.96
C ASN A 106 2.58 16.12 17.04
N PRO A 107 3.27 17.25 17.28
CA PRO A 107 4.73 17.27 17.26
C PRO A 107 5.38 16.41 18.36
N ASN A 108 4.62 16.04 19.40
CA ASN A 108 5.14 15.20 20.47
C ASN A 108 5.25 13.72 20.11
N PHE A 109 4.71 13.33 18.95
CA PHE A 109 4.68 11.92 18.51
C PHE A 109 5.29 11.73 17.12
N SER A 110 6.01 12.69 16.62
CA SER A 110 6.61 12.59 15.29
C SER A 110 7.94 11.82 15.28
#